data_b47489dae5bf849f45eac77b95b4c911
#
_entry.id   b47489dae5bf849f45eac77b95b4c911
#
_cell.length_a   1.000
_cell.length_b   1.000
_cell.length_c   1.000
_cell.angle_alpha   90.00
_cell.angle_beta   90.00
_cell.angle_gamma   90.00
#
_symmetry.space_group_name_H-M   'P 1'
#
loop_
_entity.id
_entity.type
_entity.pdbx_description
1 polymer ?
#
loop_
_entity_poly.entity_id
_entity_poly.type
_entity_poly.pdbx_seq_one_letter_code
_entity_poly.pdbx_strand_id
1 'polypeptide(L)'
;FPTDGSETATEAAVHAIDLADRHDADIHVLYVVDHERVSQMAPKLGTDHIKETLQEEGETATSEIADRAAAAGLETTTSIREGAPADVITSYAETVNADAIVMGTNGRTGMDRLLLGSVAERVIQTTDVPVTTVKSPADEETEE
;
A
#
# COMPACT_ATOMS: atom_id res chain seq x y z
N PHE A 1 -6.25 2.20 -0.61
CA PHE A 1 -5.22 1.72 0.32
C PHE A 1 -4.10 1.01 -0.43
N PRO A 2 -2.95 1.66 -0.63
CA PRO A 2 -1.80 0.98 -1.21
C PRO A 2 -1.11 0.10 -0.17
N THR A 3 -0.68 -1.08 -0.60
CA THR A 3 0.06 -2.02 0.24
C THR A 3 1.31 -2.49 -0.49
N ASP A 4 2.39 -2.69 0.24
CA ASP A 4 3.62 -3.29 -0.26
C ASP A 4 3.77 -4.74 0.22
N GLY A 5 2.75 -5.29 0.87
CA GLY A 5 2.76 -6.63 1.41
C GLY A 5 3.49 -6.78 2.73
N SER A 6 4.00 -5.68 3.30
CA SER A 6 4.70 -5.71 4.57
C SER A 6 3.73 -5.89 5.74
N GLU A 7 4.25 -6.32 6.87
CA GLU A 7 3.48 -6.45 8.11
C GLU A 7 2.93 -5.10 8.56
N THR A 8 3.72 -4.04 8.41
CA THR A 8 3.28 -2.68 8.76
C THR A 8 2.11 -2.21 7.89
N ALA A 9 2.12 -2.54 6.61
CA ALA A 9 1.01 -2.25 5.71
C ALA A 9 -0.25 -3.03 6.12
N THR A 10 -0.09 -4.28 6.47
CA THR A 10 -1.21 -5.13 6.92
C THR A 10 -1.83 -4.58 8.21
N GLU A 11 -1.02 -4.11 9.14
CA GLU A 11 -1.50 -3.46 10.35
C GLU A 11 -2.23 -2.14 10.04
N ALA A 12 -1.70 -1.36 9.11
CA ALA A 12 -2.35 -0.12 8.67
C ALA A 12 -3.70 -0.37 8.00
N ALA A 13 -3.86 -1.53 7.35
CA ALA A 13 -5.12 -1.90 6.71
C ALA A 13 -6.28 -1.98 7.68
N VAL A 14 -6.04 -2.34 8.93
CA VAL A 14 -7.08 -2.37 9.96
C VAL A 14 -7.71 -0.98 10.12
N HIS A 15 -6.88 0.06 10.13
CA HIS A 15 -7.36 1.45 10.22
C HIS A 15 -8.10 1.89 8.95
N ALA A 16 -7.59 1.49 7.79
CA ALA A 16 -8.24 1.81 6.52
C ALA A 16 -9.64 1.20 6.44
N ILE A 17 -9.78 -0.06 6.85
CA ILE A 17 -11.07 -0.77 6.86
C ILE A 17 -12.04 -0.11 7.85
N ASP A 18 -11.56 0.23 9.05
CA ASP A 18 -12.38 0.91 10.07
C ASP A 18 -12.87 2.26 9.56
N LEU A 19 -12.01 3.04 8.94
CA LEU A 19 -12.36 4.34 8.38
C LEU A 19 -13.39 4.21 7.26
N ALA A 20 -13.20 3.26 6.35
CA ALA A 20 -14.13 3.00 5.26
C ALA A 20 -15.50 2.56 5.79
N ASP A 21 -15.51 1.70 6.80
CA ASP A 21 -16.74 1.22 7.43
C ASP A 21 -17.53 2.37 8.10
N ARG A 22 -16.83 3.25 8.79
CA ARG A 22 -17.47 4.42 9.45
C ARG A 22 -18.09 5.40 8.47
N HIS A 23 -17.54 5.50 7.26
CA HIS A 23 -18.01 6.42 6.24
C HIS A 23 -18.86 5.76 5.17
N ASP A 24 -19.18 4.47 5.33
CA ASP A 24 -19.91 3.70 4.33
C ASP A 24 -19.26 3.80 2.94
N ALA A 25 -17.94 3.70 2.92
CA ALA A 25 -17.13 3.86 1.72
C ALA A 25 -16.70 2.52 1.15
N ASP A 26 -16.41 2.51 -0.15
CA ASP A 26 -15.76 1.38 -0.82
C ASP A 26 -14.25 1.49 -0.59
N ILE A 27 -13.56 0.36 -0.65
CA ILE A 27 -12.11 0.35 -0.51
C ILE A 27 -11.46 -0.23 -1.76
N HIS A 28 -10.46 0.46 -2.27
CA HIS A 28 -9.57 -0.03 -3.34
C HIS A 28 -8.25 -0.41 -2.71
N VAL A 29 -7.84 -1.65 -2.91
CA VAL A 29 -6.55 -2.14 -2.41
C VAL A 29 -5.59 -2.24 -3.60
N LEU A 30 -4.50 -1.51 -3.54
CA LEU A 30 -3.54 -1.39 -4.63
C LEU A 30 -2.18 -1.95 -4.24
N TYR A 31 -1.62 -2.80 -5.08
CA TYR A 31 -0.22 -3.22 -4.98
C TYR A 31 0.53 -2.73 -6.21
N VAL A 32 1.70 -2.16 -6.03
CA VAL A 32 2.55 -1.70 -7.13
C VAL A 32 3.76 -2.61 -7.25
N VAL A 33 3.93 -3.19 -8.44
CA VAL A 33 5.18 -3.89 -8.80
C VAL A 33 6.21 -2.80 -9.07
N ASP A 34 7.12 -2.61 -8.13
CA ASP A 34 8.09 -1.53 -8.16
C ASP A 34 9.18 -1.80 -9.18
N HIS A 35 9.28 -0.94 -10.19
CA HIS A 35 10.30 -1.02 -11.24
C HIS A 35 11.73 -1.08 -10.67
N GLU A 36 11.98 -0.36 -9.60
CA GLU A 36 13.30 -0.32 -8.99
C GLU A 36 13.65 -1.67 -8.38
N ARG A 37 12.71 -2.34 -7.72
CA ARG A 37 12.92 -3.70 -7.21
C ARG A 37 13.18 -4.67 -8.36
N VAL A 38 12.41 -4.56 -9.44
CA VAL A 38 12.60 -5.39 -10.63
C VAL A 38 14.01 -5.21 -11.17
N SER A 39 14.46 -3.96 -11.32
CA SER A 39 15.80 -3.67 -11.84
C SER A 39 16.93 -4.19 -10.94
N GLN A 40 16.74 -4.12 -9.63
CA GLN A 40 17.74 -4.59 -8.67
C GLN A 40 17.86 -6.11 -8.65
N MET A 41 16.76 -6.82 -8.83
CA MET A 41 16.70 -8.28 -8.74
C MET A 41 16.89 -8.99 -10.08
N ALA A 42 16.62 -8.31 -11.20
CA ALA A 42 16.68 -8.89 -12.53
C ALA A 42 18.03 -9.52 -12.91
N PRO A 43 19.19 -8.93 -12.55
CA PRO A 43 20.47 -9.52 -12.90
C PRO A 43 20.71 -10.93 -12.34
N LYS A 44 20.06 -11.26 -11.22
CA LYS A 44 20.20 -12.57 -10.58
C LYS A 44 19.13 -13.56 -11.02
N LEU A 45 17.90 -13.10 -11.22
CA LEU A 45 16.75 -13.98 -11.37
C LEU A 45 16.01 -13.82 -12.72
N GLY A 46 16.38 -12.82 -13.52
CA GLY A 46 15.69 -12.50 -14.77
C GLY A 46 14.46 -11.64 -14.57
N THR A 47 14.24 -10.72 -15.50
CA THR A 47 13.16 -9.73 -15.42
C THR A 47 11.78 -10.36 -15.34
N ASP A 48 11.50 -11.33 -16.23
CA ASP A 48 10.18 -11.95 -16.30
C ASP A 48 9.85 -12.75 -15.05
N HIS A 49 10.85 -13.46 -14.51
CA HIS A 49 10.68 -14.25 -13.28
C HIS A 49 10.38 -13.34 -12.09
N ILE A 50 11.11 -12.23 -11.97
CA ILE A 50 10.90 -11.26 -10.89
C ILE A 50 9.53 -10.61 -10.98
N LYS A 51 9.10 -10.21 -12.17
CA LYS A 51 7.77 -9.62 -12.36
C LYS A 51 6.67 -10.59 -11.97
N GLU A 52 6.80 -11.85 -12.37
CA GLU A 52 5.85 -12.90 -12.03
C GLU A 52 5.80 -13.12 -10.52
N THR A 53 6.95 -13.17 -9.85
CA THR A 53 7.04 -13.34 -8.40
C THR A 53 6.40 -12.17 -7.66
N LEU A 54 6.67 -10.94 -8.09
CA LEU A 54 6.07 -9.75 -7.47
C LEU A 54 4.59 -9.64 -7.74
N GLN A 55 4.13 -10.08 -8.91
CA GLN A 55 2.72 -10.16 -9.24
C GLN A 55 1.99 -11.11 -8.28
N GLU A 56 2.55 -12.30 -8.05
CA GLU A 56 1.99 -13.29 -7.12
C GLU A 56 1.96 -12.76 -5.69
N GLU A 57 3.04 -12.09 -5.28
CA GLU A 57 3.12 -11.44 -3.97
C GLU A 57 2.01 -10.40 -3.82
N GLY A 58 1.78 -9.62 -4.86
CA GLY A 58 0.74 -8.60 -4.89
C GLY A 58 -0.67 -9.20 -4.82
N GLU A 59 -0.90 -10.29 -5.53
CA GLU A 59 -2.19 -10.99 -5.48
C GLU A 59 -2.49 -11.50 -4.07
N THR A 60 -1.50 -12.09 -3.42
CA THR A 60 -1.64 -12.57 -2.05
C THR A 60 -1.90 -11.42 -1.08
N ALA A 61 -1.10 -10.36 -1.17
CA ALA A 61 -1.22 -9.20 -0.27
C ALA A 61 -2.57 -8.49 -0.41
N THR A 62 -3.01 -8.25 -1.64
CA THR A 62 -4.30 -7.57 -1.88
C THR A 62 -5.49 -8.44 -1.50
N SER A 63 -5.44 -9.74 -1.78
CA SER A 63 -6.52 -10.66 -1.42
C SER A 63 -6.71 -10.76 0.08
N GLU A 64 -5.64 -10.79 0.84
CA GLU A 64 -5.69 -10.86 2.30
C GLU A 64 -6.42 -9.66 2.88
N ILE A 65 -6.11 -8.47 2.41
CA ILE A 65 -6.78 -7.25 2.85
C ILE A 65 -8.22 -7.20 2.36
N ALA A 66 -8.46 -7.60 1.10
CA ALA A 66 -9.80 -7.65 0.54
C ALA A 66 -10.73 -8.58 1.31
N ASP A 67 -10.23 -9.73 1.75
CA ASP A 67 -11.01 -10.68 2.54
C ASP A 67 -11.41 -10.07 3.88
N ARG A 68 -10.53 -9.34 4.52
CA ARG A 68 -10.82 -8.63 5.77
C ARG A 68 -11.86 -7.54 5.58
N ALA A 69 -11.73 -6.79 4.50
CA ALA A 69 -12.69 -5.72 4.17
C ALA A 69 -14.07 -6.30 3.85
N ALA A 70 -14.13 -7.39 3.11
CA ALA A 70 -15.38 -8.08 2.79
C ALA A 70 -16.05 -8.63 4.06
N ALA A 71 -15.27 -9.14 5.00
CA ALA A 71 -15.78 -9.61 6.29
C ALA A 71 -16.40 -8.47 7.10
N ALA A 72 -15.97 -7.24 6.89
CA ALA A 72 -16.55 -6.04 7.49
C ALA A 72 -17.74 -5.48 6.70
N GLY A 73 -18.12 -6.13 5.60
CA GLY A 73 -19.25 -5.73 4.77
C GLY A 73 -18.95 -4.66 3.72
N LEU A 74 -17.68 -4.40 3.44
CA LEU A 74 -17.28 -3.38 2.47
C LEU A 74 -17.18 -3.94 1.05
N GLU A 75 -17.54 -3.12 0.06
CA GLU A 75 -17.24 -3.41 -1.32
C GLU A 75 -15.76 -3.13 -1.55
N THR A 76 -15.05 -4.09 -2.15
CA THR A 76 -13.61 -4.07 -2.28
C THR A 76 -13.19 -4.35 -3.70
N THR A 77 -12.24 -3.54 -4.20
CA THR A 77 -11.61 -3.74 -5.50
C THR A 77 -10.12 -3.91 -5.26
N THR A 78 -9.52 -4.93 -5.85
CA THR A 78 -8.08 -5.13 -5.81
C THR A 78 -7.47 -4.79 -7.15
N SER A 79 -6.29 -4.19 -7.15
CA SER A 79 -5.57 -3.83 -8.37
C SER A 79 -4.08 -4.01 -8.17
N ILE A 80 -3.43 -4.47 -9.23
CA ILE A 80 -1.98 -4.60 -9.29
C ILE A 80 -1.50 -3.80 -10.49
N ARG A 81 -0.59 -2.88 -10.25
CA ARG A 81 -0.01 -2.01 -11.27
C ARG A 81 1.50 -2.09 -11.22
N GLU A 82 2.15 -1.65 -12.26
CA GLU A 82 3.61 -1.66 -12.37
C GLU A 82 4.11 -0.23 -12.58
N GLY A 83 5.19 0.14 -11.93
CA GLY A 83 5.80 1.45 -12.09
C GLY A 83 6.50 1.94 -10.85
N ALA A 84 6.67 3.26 -10.76
CA ALA A 84 7.19 3.93 -9.57
C ALA A 84 6.04 4.03 -8.55
N PRO A 85 6.19 3.49 -7.33
CA PRO A 85 5.08 3.37 -6.40
C PRO A 85 4.31 4.66 -6.14
N ALA A 86 4.98 5.75 -5.81
CA ALA A 86 4.31 7.01 -5.49
C ALA A 86 3.52 7.56 -6.69
N ASP A 87 4.09 7.48 -7.89
CA ASP A 87 3.43 7.97 -9.10
C ASP A 87 2.21 7.12 -9.44
N VAL A 88 2.33 5.80 -9.30
CA VAL A 88 1.21 4.88 -9.56
C VAL A 88 0.09 5.08 -8.55
N ILE A 89 0.41 5.26 -7.28
CA ILE A 89 -0.58 5.52 -6.22
C ILE A 89 -1.37 6.79 -6.53
N THR A 90 -0.67 7.88 -6.84
CA THR A 90 -1.29 9.17 -7.14
C THR A 90 -2.18 9.07 -8.39
N SER A 91 -1.68 8.47 -9.44
CA SER A 91 -2.41 8.28 -10.70
C SER A 91 -3.63 7.39 -10.51
N TYR A 92 -3.50 6.31 -9.79
CA TYR A 92 -4.61 5.40 -9.51
C TYR A 92 -5.71 6.09 -8.71
N ALA A 93 -5.34 6.84 -7.68
CA ALA A 93 -6.30 7.58 -6.86
C ALA A 93 -7.11 8.58 -7.71
N GLU A 94 -6.47 9.25 -8.66
CA GLU A 94 -7.17 10.14 -9.59
C GLU A 94 -8.11 9.39 -10.52
N THR A 95 -7.66 8.24 -11.05
CA THR A 95 -8.44 7.44 -12.00
C THR A 95 -9.74 6.93 -11.36
N VAL A 96 -9.70 6.51 -10.11
CA VAL A 96 -10.87 5.98 -9.41
C VAL A 96 -11.65 7.05 -8.64
N ASN A 97 -11.23 8.30 -8.72
CA ASN A 97 -11.82 9.42 -7.97
C ASN A 97 -11.85 9.13 -6.46
N ALA A 98 -10.74 8.71 -5.92
CA ALA A 98 -10.64 8.41 -4.50
C ALA A 98 -10.89 9.66 -3.66
N ASP A 99 -11.64 9.52 -2.59
CA ASP A 99 -11.91 10.60 -1.63
C ASP A 99 -10.78 10.74 -0.62
N ALA A 100 -10.03 9.68 -0.40
CA ALA A 100 -8.89 9.66 0.52
C ALA A 100 -7.93 8.53 0.16
N ILE A 101 -6.67 8.72 0.50
CA ILE A 101 -5.65 7.67 0.46
C ILE A 101 -5.28 7.36 1.91
N VAL A 102 -5.29 6.09 2.28
CA VAL A 102 -4.84 5.65 3.60
C VAL A 102 -3.64 4.73 3.40
N MET A 103 -2.54 5.00 4.06
CA MET A 103 -1.33 4.20 3.89
C MET A 103 -0.48 4.18 5.15
N GLY A 104 0.39 3.18 5.27
CA GLY A 104 1.33 3.12 6.37
C GLY A 104 2.40 4.20 6.25
N THR A 105 3.00 4.59 7.37
CA THR A 105 4.07 5.59 7.39
C THR A 105 5.38 5.05 6.85
N ASN A 106 5.64 3.74 7.03
CA ASN A 106 6.85 3.08 6.57
C ASN A 106 6.47 1.84 5.78
N GLY A 107 7.25 1.56 4.75
CA GLY A 107 7.05 0.38 3.95
C GLY A 107 7.98 -0.76 4.36
N ARG A 108 8.26 -1.59 3.38
CA ARG A 108 9.03 -2.82 3.50
C ARG A 108 10.42 -2.65 4.10
N THR A 109 11.07 -1.53 3.84
CA THR A 109 12.45 -1.30 4.29
C THR A 109 12.56 -1.04 5.79
N GLY A 110 11.45 -0.66 6.44
CA GLY A 110 11.41 -0.45 7.88
C GLY A 110 12.50 0.47 8.40
N MET A 111 12.94 1.43 7.60
CA MET A 111 14.00 2.36 7.97
C MET A 111 13.59 3.12 9.23
N ASP A 112 14.16 4.19 9.57
CA ASP A 112 13.91 4.89 10.82
C ASP A 112 12.39 5.06 11.09
N ARG A 113 11.91 4.52 12.21
CA ARG A 113 10.50 4.54 12.61
C ARG A 113 9.97 5.93 12.93
N LEU A 114 10.87 6.87 13.17
CA LEU A 114 10.51 8.26 13.46
C LEU A 114 10.33 9.06 12.17
N LEU A 115 10.73 8.52 11.03
CA LEU A 115 10.66 9.19 9.74
C LEU A 115 9.53 8.61 8.90
N LEU A 116 8.92 9.48 8.13
CA LEU A 116 7.97 9.08 7.11
C LEU A 116 8.72 8.39 5.97
N GLY A 117 8.21 7.25 5.50
CA GLY A 117 8.83 6.54 4.37
C GLY A 117 8.82 7.36 3.09
N SER A 118 9.76 7.07 2.19
CA SER A 118 9.93 7.84 0.95
C SER A 118 8.69 7.83 0.06
N VAL A 119 8.00 6.70 -0.05
CA VAL A 119 6.78 6.60 -0.86
C VAL A 119 5.67 7.46 -0.26
N ALA A 120 5.43 7.34 1.06
CA ALA A 120 4.41 8.13 1.75
C ALA A 120 4.69 9.62 1.62
N GLU A 121 5.94 10.03 1.83
CA GLU A 121 6.35 11.44 1.69
C GLU A 121 6.06 11.96 0.28
N ARG A 122 6.43 11.21 -0.73
CA ARG A 122 6.23 11.63 -2.11
C ARG A 122 4.75 11.67 -2.50
N VAL A 123 3.95 10.73 -2.02
CA VAL A 123 2.51 10.75 -2.25
C VAL A 123 1.90 12.02 -1.65
N ILE A 124 2.25 12.34 -0.41
CA ILE A 124 1.75 13.55 0.27
C ILE A 124 2.13 14.81 -0.51
N GLN A 125 3.34 14.86 -1.04
CA GLN A 125 3.83 16.03 -1.79
C GLN A 125 3.17 16.21 -3.15
N THR A 126 2.69 15.13 -3.78
CA THR A 126 2.27 15.16 -5.18
C THR A 126 0.77 14.97 -5.41
N THR A 127 0.04 14.39 -4.48
CA THR A 127 -1.39 14.15 -4.64
C THR A 127 -2.23 15.33 -4.17
N ASP A 128 -3.37 15.54 -4.83
CA ASP A 128 -4.39 16.48 -4.39
C ASP A 128 -5.45 15.80 -3.50
N VAL A 129 -5.37 14.49 -3.37
CA VAL A 129 -6.31 13.70 -2.54
C VAL A 129 -5.84 13.73 -1.08
N PRO A 130 -6.74 13.88 -0.10
CA PRO A 130 -6.36 13.78 1.32
C PRO A 130 -5.66 12.46 1.63
N VAL A 131 -4.59 12.53 2.40
CA VAL A 131 -3.81 11.34 2.78
C VAL A 131 -3.82 11.18 4.28
N THR A 132 -4.20 10.01 4.74
CA THR A 132 -4.07 9.60 6.13
C THR A 132 -2.93 8.59 6.22
N THR A 133 -1.92 8.90 7.01
CA THR A 133 -0.82 7.99 7.28
C THR A 133 -1.05 7.31 8.62
N VAL A 134 -0.74 6.03 8.69
CA VAL A 134 -0.98 5.21 9.88
C VAL A 134 0.35 4.65 10.38
N LYS A 135 0.69 4.94 11.63
CA LYS A 135 1.85 4.34 12.28
C LYS A 135 1.52 2.91 12.71
N SER A 136 2.48 2.03 12.57
CA SER A 136 2.36 0.66 13.05
C SER A 136 2.40 0.65 14.59
N PRO A 137 1.61 -0.23 15.26
CA PRO A 137 1.72 -0.41 16.71
C PRO A 137 3.13 -0.80 17.17
N ALA A 138 3.91 -1.47 16.33
CA ALA A 138 5.31 -1.81 16.62
C ALA A 138 6.18 -0.57 16.81
N ASP A 139 5.81 0.55 16.20
CA ASP A 139 6.52 1.81 16.35
C ASP A 139 6.32 2.42 17.74
N GLU A 140 5.21 2.10 18.40
CA GLU A 140 4.91 2.58 19.75
C GLU A 140 5.68 1.81 20.81
N GLU A 141 5.92 0.52 20.58
CA GLU A 141 6.63 -0.35 21.54
C GLU A 141 8.11 -0.01 21.71
N THR A 142 8.69 0.67 20.75
CA THR A 142 10.11 0.99 20.76
C THR A 142 10.43 2.38 21.31
N GLU A 143 9.44 3.16 21.69
CA GLU A 143 9.63 4.48 22.28
C GLU A 143 9.91 4.42 23.79
N GLU A 144 9.90 3.23 24.37
CA GLU A 144 10.29 3.02 25.78
C GLU A 144 11.84 3.01 25.91
#